data_82e9b50b41e78c874fa174f289f14c87
#
_entry.id   82e9b50b41e78c874fa174f289f14c87
#
_cell.length_a   1.000
_cell.length_b   1.000
_cell.length_c   1.000
_cell.angle_alpha   90.00
_cell.angle_beta   90.00
_cell.angle_gamma   90.00
#
_symmetry.space_group_name_H-M   'P 1'
#
loop_
_entity.id
_entity.type
_entity.pdbx_description
1 polymer ?
#
loop_
_entity_poly.entity_id
_entity_poly.type
_entity_poly.pdbx_seq_one_letter_code
_entity_poly.pdbx_strand_id
1 'polypeptide(L)'
;MESLNDNWRLFCSKLDKVKQTRNGIEALCPSHNDKLPSLTASFTKEKILFKCQAGCSFESVVTALGMQENQFFIQEEKTQPKTIESTYRYEDEGGNHVMDVVRFKPKDFRPRRPDGRFTLDRVTRVPYHLPQMLEAMKRGKGIAIVEGEKDCDNAEKIGLTATTFCGGSGKWRDEYLKWFEDANVACVPDNDHAGRKGMDIIASKII
;
A
#
# COMPACT_ATOMS: atom_id res chain seq x y z
N MET A 1 24.61 4.22 5.20
CA MET A 1 24.18 4.67 3.87
C MET A 1 23.76 6.13 3.99
N GLU A 2 24.29 7.00 3.13
CA GLU A 2 23.88 8.40 3.09
C GLU A 2 22.42 8.50 2.67
N SER A 3 21.65 9.35 3.36
CA SER A 3 20.25 9.56 3.02
C SER A 3 20.14 10.37 1.71
N LEU A 4 19.02 10.25 1.00
CA LEU A 4 18.77 11.07 -0.20
C LEU A 4 18.84 12.57 0.11
N ASN A 5 18.54 12.96 1.36
CA ASN A 5 18.67 14.34 1.84
C ASN A 5 20.15 14.78 1.94
N ASP A 6 21.04 13.88 2.37
CA ASP A 6 22.49 14.15 2.40
C ASP A 6 23.03 14.24 0.97
N ASN A 7 22.56 13.38 0.06
CA ASN A 7 22.90 13.45 -1.35
C ASN A 7 22.43 14.75 -2.01
N TRP A 8 21.24 15.27 -1.64
CA TRP A 8 20.77 16.58 -2.10
C TRP A 8 21.69 17.71 -1.62
N ARG A 9 22.08 17.69 -0.35
CA ARG A 9 23.05 18.66 0.20
C ARG A 9 24.40 18.59 -0.50
N LEU A 10 24.91 17.37 -0.71
CA LEU A 10 26.15 17.14 -1.46
C LEU A 10 26.02 17.64 -2.91
N PHE A 11 24.93 17.35 -3.60
CA PHE A 11 24.65 17.85 -4.96
C PHE A 11 24.69 19.39 -4.98
N CYS A 12 23.96 20.04 -4.11
CA CYS A 12 23.97 21.52 -4.04
C CYS A 12 25.34 22.11 -3.72
N SER A 13 26.14 21.45 -2.87
CA SER A 13 27.48 21.94 -2.49
C SER A 13 28.52 21.87 -3.61
N LYS A 14 28.24 21.06 -4.65
CA LYS A 14 29.10 20.89 -5.83
C LYS A 14 28.76 21.84 -6.98
N LEU A 15 27.72 22.65 -6.84
CA LEU A 15 27.24 23.57 -7.86
C LEU A 15 27.67 25.01 -7.58
N ASP A 16 27.97 25.75 -8.64
CA ASP A 16 28.30 27.17 -8.56
C ASP A 16 27.07 28.05 -8.81
N LYS A 17 27.05 29.25 -8.19
CA LYS A 17 25.98 30.27 -8.30
C LYS A 17 24.58 29.73 -8.04
N VAL A 18 24.46 28.87 -7.01
CA VAL A 18 23.17 28.28 -6.61
C VAL A 18 22.21 29.37 -6.11
N LYS A 19 21.03 29.45 -6.72
CA LYS A 19 19.94 30.34 -6.34
C LYS A 19 18.69 29.51 -6.01
N GLN A 20 18.09 29.78 -4.86
CA GLN A 20 16.81 29.14 -4.49
C GLN A 20 15.66 29.67 -5.37
N THR A 21 14.81 28.76 -5.79
CA THR A 21 13.58 29.04 -6.52
C THR A 21 12.37 28.50 -5.76
N ARG A 22 11.15 28.79 -6.22
CA ARG A 22 9.92 28.28 -5.59
C ARG A 22 9.87 26.74 -5.56
N ASN A 23 10.46 26.07 -6.55
CA ASN A 23 10.33 24.61 -6.74
C ASN A 23 11.69 23.88 -6.67
N GLY A 24 12.75 24.51 -6.17
CA GLY A 24 14.07 23.90 -6.12
C GLY A 24 15.19 24.92 -6.23
N ILE A 25 16.17 24.68 -7.08
CA ILE A 25 17.31 25.57 -7.31
C ILE A 25 17.58 25.80 -8.80
N GLU A 26 18.25 26.92 -9.09
CA GLU A 26 18.96 27.19 -10.33
C GLU A 26 20.45 27.35 -10.05
N ALA A 27 21.31 26.88 -10.95
CA ALA A 27 22.77 26.94 -10.80
C ALA A 27 23.49 26.93 -12.14
N LEU A 28 24.79 27.18 -12.16
CA LEU A 28 25.60 26.90 -13.35
C LEU A 28 25.68 25.38 -13.58
N CYS A 29 25.62 25.00 -14.85
CA CYS A 29 25.78 23.59 -15.21
C CYS A 29 27.29 23.21 -15.16
N PRO A 30 27.69 22.15 -14.40
CA PRO A 30 29.10 21.76 -14.30
C PRO A 30 29.64 21.06 -15.55
N SER A 31 28.74 20.64 -16.46
CA SER A 31 29.10 19.81 -17.63
C SER A 31 29.49 20.63 -18.88
N HIS A 32 29.32 21.97 -18.87
CA HIS A 32 29.75 22.85 -19.92
C HIS A 32 30.19 24.20 -19.37
N ASN A 33 30.86 25.01 -20.19
CA ASN A 33 31.30 26.36 -19.79
C ASN A 33 30.12 27.32 -19.69
N ASP A 34 29.45 27.29 -18.52
CA ASP A 34 28.23 28.04 -18.26
C ASP A 34 28.54 29.42 -17.67
N LYS A 35 27.97 30.47 -18.25
CA LYS A 35 28.12 31.85 -17.75
C LYS A 35 26.88 32.34 -16.99
N LEU A 36 25.73 31.83 -17.33
CA LEU A 36 24.42 32.12 -16.72
C LEU A 36 23.78 30.81 -16.26
N PRO A 37 23.12 30.80 -15.08
CA PRO A 37 22.48 29.59 -14.56
C PRO A 37 21.57 28.91 -15.58
N SER A 38 21.93 27.71 -16.00
CA SER A 38 21.18 26.90 -16.97
C SER A 38 20.75 25.54 -16.42
N LEU A 39 21.21 25.17 -15.22
CA LEU A 39 20.83 23.95 -14.56
C LEU A 39 19.69 24.25 -13.57
N THR A 40 18.54 23.66 -13.78
CA THR A 40 17.45 23.64 -12.81
C THR A 40 17.43 22.31 -12.08
N ALA A 41 17.22 22.31 -10.76
CA ALA A 41 17.11 21.06 -10.01
C ALA A 41 16.05 21.15 -8.91
N SER A 42 15.45 20.01 -8.60
CA SER A 42 14.46 19.86 -7.55
C SER A 42 14.68 18.57 -6.77
N PHE A 43 14.24 18.57 -5.53
CA PHE A 43 14.33 17.45 -4.63
C PHE A 43 12.93 16.98 -4.24
N THR A 44 12.68 15.70 -4.43
CA THR A 44 11.46 15.02 -3.96
C THR A 44 11.82 13.99 -2.89
N LYS A 45 10.81 13.41 -2.24
CA LYS A 45 11.06 12.33 -1.27
C LYS A 45 11.72 11.09 -1.89
N GLU A 46 11.66 10.93 -3.21
CA GLU A 46 12.11 9.71 -3.92
C GLU A 46 13.35 9.93 -4.77
N LYS A 47 13.59 11.16 -5.24
CA LYS A 47 14.65 11.44 -6.21
C LYS A 47 15.09 12.90 -6.24
N ILE A 48 16.34 13.10 -6.69
CA ILE A 48 16.88 14.38 -7.13
C ILE A 48 16.68 14.46 -8.64
N LEU A 49 15.95 15.46 -9.10
CA LEU A 49 15.72 15.72 -10.51
C LEU A 49 16.49 16.97 -10.91
N PHE A 50 17.13 16.94 -12.07
CA PHE A 50 17.72 18.14 -12.65
C PHE A 50 17.61 18.14 -14.18
N LYS A 51 17.69 19.32 -14.77
CA LYS A 51 17.71 19.52 -16.21
C LYS A 51 18.61 20.69 -16.58
N CYS A 52 19.56 20.46 -17.47
CA CYS A 52 20.32 21.52 -18.11
C CYS A 52 19.54 22.06 -19.31
N GLN A 53 19.28 23.38 -19.35
CA GLN A 53 18.56 24.02 -20.46
C GLN A 53 19.40 24.11 -21.73
N ALA A 54 20.74 23.97 -21.62
CA ALA A 54 21.64 23.87 -22.75
C ALA A 54 21.72 22.46 -23.37
N GLY A 55 21.00 21.46 -22.80
CA GLY A 55 20.87 20.11 -23.38
C GLY A 55 21.92 19.11 -22.92
N CYS A 56 22.71 19.38 -21.86
CA CYS A 56 23.62 18.38 -21.32
C CYS A 56 22.84 17.15 -20.82
N SER A 57 23.37 15.94 -21.08
CA SER A 57 22.76 14.70 -20.63
C SER A 57 22.89 14.50 -19.11
N PHE A 58 22.04 13.64 -18.53
CA PHE A 58 22.10 13.28 -17.12
C PHE A 58 23.50 12.77 -16.75
N GLU A 59 24.03 11.82 -17.52
CA GLU A 59 25.32 11.19 -17.30
C GLU A 59 26.49 12.20 -17.32
N SER A 60 26.45 13.17 -18.26
CA SER A 60 27.50 14.17 -18.37
C SER A 60 27.53 15.12 -17.15
N VAL A 61 26.36 15.49 -16.62
CA VAL A 61 26.26 16.33 -15.42
C VAL A 61 26.70 15.55 -14.19
N VAL A 62 26.24 14.29 -14.01
CA VAL A 62 26.62 13.42 -12.90
C VAL A 62 28.14 13.19 -12.88
N THR A 63 28.75 12.92 -14.04
CA THR A 63 30.21 12.75 -14.18
C THR A 63 30.95 14.02 -13.81
N ALA A 64 30.51 15.18 -14.29
CA ALA A 64 31.15 16.46 -13.97
C ALA A 64 31.06 16.79 -12.47
N LEU A 65 30.01 16.37 -11.78
CA LEU A 65 29.86 16.51 -10.33
C LEU A 65 30.71 15.50 -9.55
N GLY A 66 31.26 14.47 -10.18
CA GLY A 66 31.95 13.35 -9.51
C GLY A 66 31.01 12.61 -8.54
N MET A 67 29.74 12.48 -8.92
CA MET A 67 28.72 11.75 -8.19
C MET A 67 28.39 10.43 -8.92
N GLN A 68 27.71 9.52 -8.22
CA GLN A 68 27.20 8.28 -8.81
C GLN A 68 25.70 8.38 -9.09
N GLU A 69 25.24 7.77 -10.17
CA GLU A 69 23.82 7.81 -10.56
C GLU A 69 22.87 7.34 -9.44
N ASN A 70 23.30 6.30 -8.69
CA ASN A 70 22.53 5.76 -7.58
C ASN A 70 22.30 6.74 -6.41
N GLN A 71 23.06 7.84 -6.33
CA GLN A 71 22.89 8.90 -5.32
C GLN A 71 21.71 9.84 -5.63
N PHE A 72 21.18 9.79 -6.85
CA PHE A 72 20.08 10.64 -7.30
C PHE A 72 18.69 10.02 -7.07
N PHE A 73 18.64 8.76 -6.65
CA PHE A 73 17.40 8.03 -6.41
C PHE A 73 17.43 7.38 -5.03
N ILE A 74 16.25 7.22 -4.39
CA ILE A 74 16.18 6.26 -3.30
C ILE A 74 16.54 4.90 -3.91
N GLN A 75 17.63 4.32 -3.43
CA GLN A 75 17.83 2.90 -3.65
C GLN A 75 16.69 2.20 -2.91
N GLU A 76 15.71 1.67 -3.66
CA GLU A 76 14.85 0.66 -3.09
C GLU A 76 15.81 -0.40 -2.51
N GLU A 77 15.83 -0.51 -1.18
CA GLU A 77 16.48 -1.67 -0.55
C GLU A 77 15.97 -2.87 -1.34
N LYS A 78 16.89 -3.68 -1.89
CA LYS A 78 16.53 -4.92 -2.59
C LYS A 78 15.54 -5.62 -1.68
N THR A 79 14.26 -5.48 -1.97
CA THR A 79 13.19 -5.99 -1.11
C THR A 79 13.50 -7.46 -0.93
N GLN A 80 13.73 -7.88 0.30
CA GLN A 80 13.96 -9.31 0.60
C GLN A 80 12.90 -10.10 -0.14
N PRO A 81 13.25 -11.21 -0.80
CA PRO A 81 12.29 -11.98 -1.56
C PRO A 81 11.09 -12.27 -0.65
N LYS A 82 9.91 -11.83 -1.10
CA LYS A 82 8.68 -12.01 -0.32
C LYS A 82 8.38 -13.49 -0.24
N THR A 83 8.28 -14.01 0.97
CA THR A 83 7.82 -15.37 1.23
C THR A 83 6.35 -15.35 1.65
N ILE A 84 5.58 -16.35 1.24
CA ILE A 84 4.19 -16.49 1.68
C ILE A 84 4.19 -16.91 3.15
N GLU A 85 3.55 -16.12 4.01
CA GLU A 85 3.37 -16.41 5.42
C GLU A 85 2.05 -17.15 5.68
N SER A 86 0.96 -16.71 5.04
CA SER A 86 -0.37 -17.31 5.17
C SER A 86 -1.18 -17.08 3.89
N THR A 87 -2.16 -17.94 3.66
CA THR A 87 -3.14 -17.79 2.58
C THR A 87 -4.53 -17.94 3.18
N TYR A 88 -5.37 -16.92 3.01
CA TYR A 88 -6.74 -16.87 3.49
C TYR A 88 -7.68 -17.09 2.32
N ARG A 89 -8.40 -18.20 2.34
CA ARG A 89 -9.28 -18.63 1.26
C ARG A 89 -10.67 -18.01 1.46
N TYR A 90 -11.16 -17.35 0.43
CA TYR A 90 -12.52 -16.83 0.36
C TYR A 90 -13.40 -17.76 -0.47
N GLU A 91 -14.60 -18.02 0.03
CA GLU A 91 -15.57 -18.93 -0.58
C GLU A 91 -16.91 -18.23 -0.73
N ASP A 92 -17.66 -18.59 -1.79
CA ASP A 92 -19.04 -18.13 -1.98
C ASP A 92 -20.01 -18.84 -1.03
N GLU A 93 -21.30 -18.54 -1.15
CA GLU A 93 -22.37 -19.11 -0.32
C GLU A 93 -22.44 -20.66 -0.44
N GLY A 94 -21.98 -21.20 -1.55
CA GLY A 94 -21.93 -22.65 -1.82
C GLY A 94 -20.63 -23.32 -1.40
N GLY A 95 -19.68 -22.58 -0.83
CA GLY A 95 -18.35 -23.07 -0.47
C GLY A 95 -17.38 -23.20 -1.66
N ASN A 96 -17.70 -22.59 -2.81
CA ASN A 96 -16.78 -22.58 -3.94
C ASN A 96 -15.69 -21.55 -3.75
N HIS A 97 -14.44 -21.90 -4.08
CA HIS A 97 -13.30 -21.01 -3.99
C HIS A 97 -13.41 -19.83 -4.98
N VAL A 98 -13.46 -18.60 -4.48
CA VAL A 98 -13.58 -17.39 -5.31
C VAL A 98 -12.29 -16.57 -5.37
N MET A 99 -11.52 -16.54 -4.29
CA MET A 99 -10.22 -15.86 -4.22
C MET A 99 -9.45 -16.25 -2.97
N ASP A 100 -8.18 -15.90 -2.93
CA ASP A 100 -7.34 -15.89 -1.73
C ASP A 100 -6.91 -14.46 -1.39
N VAL A 101 -6.63 -14.20 -0.11
CA VAL A 101 -5.75 -13.12 0.32
C VAL A 101 -4.45 -13.76 0.78
N VAL A 102 -3.34 -13.43 0.12
CA VAL A 102 -2.01 -13.97 0.42
C VAL A 102 -1.25 -12.96 1.25
N ARG A 103 -0.87 -13.34 2.46
CA ARG A 103 -0.01 -12.56 3.35
C ARG A 103 1.44 -12.95 3.14
N PHE A 104 2.28 -11.95 2.95
CA PHE A 104 3.72 -12.10 2.75
C PHE A 104 4.54 -11.61 3.95
N LYS A 105 5.76 -12.10 4.01
CA LYS A 105 6.83 -11.55 4.85
C LYS A 105 7.96 -11.03 3.95
N PRO A 106 8.42 -9.74 4.07
CA PRO A 106 7.88 -8.68 4.93
C PRO A 106 6.40 -8.39 4.68
N LYS A 107 5.70 -7.83 5.67
CA LYS A 107 4.24 -7.66 5.69
C LYS A 107 3.74 -6.97 4.42
N ASP A 108 3.01 -7.73 3.62
CA ASP A 108 2.29 -7.29 2.44
C ASP A 108 1.08 -8.23 2.25
N PHE A 109 0.00 -7.73 1.66
CA PHE A 109 -1.20 -8.51 1.40
C PHE A 109 -1.57 -8.35 -0.07
N ARG A 110 -1.76 -9.49 -0.75
CA ARG A 110 -2.15 -9.48 -2.16
C ARG A 110 -3.30 -10.44 -2.39
N PRO A 111 -4.39 -9.97 -2.99
CA PRO A 111 -5.45 -10.84 -3.43
C PRO A 111 -4.97 -11.67 -4.63
N ARG A 112 -5.38 -12.91 -4.66
CA ARG A 112 -5.03 -13.89 -5.71
C ARG A 112 -6.29 -14.65 -6.15
N ARG A 113 -6.46 -14.81 -7.44
CA ARG A 113 -7.53 -15.62 -8.03
C ARG A 113 -7.24 -17.11 -7.86
N PRO A 114 -8.26 -17.99 -8.01
CA PRO A 114 -8.06 -19.44 -7.98
C PRO A 114 -7.09 -19.95 -9.06
N ASP A 115 -6.95 -19.22 -10.17
CA ASP A 115 -5.99 -19.52 -11.25
C ASP A 115 -4.55 -19.08 -10.95
N GLY A 116 -4.29 -18.55 -9.73
CA GLY A 116 -2.97 -18.13 -9.26
C GLY A 116 -2.58 -16.70 -9.59
N ARG A 117 -3.35 -15.97 -10.38
CA ARG A 117 -3.05 -14.57 -10.77
C ARG A 117 -3.37 -13.59 -9.65
N PHE A 118 -2.44 -12.67 -9.36
CA PHE A 118 -2.59 -11.63 -8.35
C PHE A 118 -3.40 -10.43 -8.88
N THR A 119 -4.69 -10.63 -9.06
CA THR A 119 -5.67 -9.62 -9.50
C THR A 119 -7.04 -9.96 -8.95
N LEU A 120 -7.91 -8.94 -8.81
CA LEU A 120 -9.33 -9.10 -8.48
C LEU A 120 -10.24 -8.77 -9.67
N ASP A 121 -9.66 -8.66 -10.86
CA ASP A 121 -10.47 -8.44 -12.06
C ASP A 121 -11.45 -9.60 -12.28
N ARG A 122 -12.74 -9.26 -12.46
CA ARG A 122 -13.86 -10.20 -12.62
C ARG A 122 -14.07 -11.19 -11.44
N VAL A 123 -13.62 -10.83 -10.24
CA VAL A 123 -13.85 -11.62 -9.03
C VAL A 123 -15.02 -11.03 -8.25
N THR A 124 -16.06 -11.81 -8.00
CA THR A 124 -17.11 -11.43 -7.04
C THR A 124 -16.52 -11.36 -5.65
N ARG A 125 -16.65 -10.20 -4.99
CA ARG A 125 -16.16 -9.99 -3.63
C ARG A 125 -17.18 -10.54 -2.64
N VAL A 126 -16.70 -11.32 -1.69
CA VAL A 126 -17.53 -11.90 -0.62
C VAL A 126 -16.88 -11.63 0.74
N PRO A 127 -17.63 -11.66 1.84
CA PRO A 127 -17.05 -11.68 3.18
C PRO A 127 -16.16 -12.92 3.40
N TYR A 128 -15.15 -12.81 4.23
CA TYR A 128 -14.35 -13.95 4.67
C TYR A 128 -15.18 -14.89 5.55
N HIS A 129 -14.99 -16.20 5.48
CA HIS A 129 -15.81 -17.21 6.17
C HIS A 129 -17.32 -17.11 5.85
N LEU A 130 -17.70 -16.71 4.63
CA LEU A 130 -19.10 -16.52 4.28
C LEU A 130 -20.00 -17.76 4.54
N PRO A 131 -19.61 -19.00 4.16
CA PRO A 131 -20.44 -20.17 4.46
C PRO A 131 -20.67 -20.37 5.95
N GLN A 132 -19.62 -20.22 6.77
CA GLN A 132 -19.67 -20.36 8.23
C GLN A 132 -20.53 -19.26 8.87
N MET A 133 -20.41 -18.04 8.36
CA MET A 133 -21.23 -16.90 8.78
C MET A 133 -22.71 -17.17 8.53
N LEU A 134 -23.08 -17.57 7.31
CA LEU A 134 -24.48 -17.86 6.94
C LEU A 134 -25.06 -19.01 7.76
N GLU A 135 -24.27 -20.05 8.03
CA GLU A 135 -24.69 -21.17 8.87
C GLU A 135 -24.91 -20.76 10.34
N ALA A 136 -24.05 -19.88 10.87
CA ALA A 136 -24.22 -19.33 12.20
C ALA A 136 -25.49 -18.46 12.32
N MET A 137 -25.77 -17.63 11.32
CA MET A 137 -26.97 -16.82 11.24
C MET A 137 -28.25 -17.68 11.23
N LYS A 138 -28.28 -18.76 10.44
CA LYS A 138 -29.41 -19.73 10.44
C LYS A 138 -29.68 -20.34 11.83
N ARG A 139 -28.64 -20.42 12.65
CA ARG A 139 -28.75 -20.92 14.06
C ARG A 139 -29.02 -19.80 15.06
N GLY A 140 -29.30 -18.57 14.61
CA GLY A 140 -29.54 -17.41 15.47
C GLY A 140 -28.31 -16.90 16.23
N LYS A 141 -27.09 -17.26 15.79
CA LYS A 141 -25.86 -16.78 16.40
C LYS A 141 -25.47 -15.40 15.91
N GLY A 142 -24.86 -14.62 16.78
CA GLY A 142 -24.25 -13.34 16.42
C GLY A 142 -22.97 -13.53 15.60
N ILE A 143 -22.66 -12.52 14.78
CA ILE A 143 -21.47 -12.44 13.92
C ILE A 143 -20.60 -11.28 14.38
N ALA A 144 -19.30 -11.51 14.56
CA ALA A 144 -18.34 -10.45 14.78
C ALA A 144 -17.75 -10.00 13.42
N ILE A 145 -17.74 -8.69 13.16
CA ILE A 145 -16.94 -8.13 12.07
C ILE A 145 -15.64 -7.60 12.68
N VAL A 146 -14.50 -8.13 12.22
CA VAL A 146 -13.16 -7.81 12.71
C VAL A 146 -12.29 -7.22 11.58
N GLU A 147 -11.10 -6.70 11.91
CA GLU A 147 -10.27 -5.98 10.94
C GLU A 147 -9.62 -6.88 9.88
N GLY A 148 -9.21 -8.08 10.24
CA GLY A 148 -8.45 -8.94 9.35
C GLY A 148 -8.74 -10.42 9.44
N GLU A 149 -8.32 -11.16 8.42
CA GLU A 149 -8.55 -12.61 8.28
C GLU A 149 -7.95 -13.41 9.47
N LYS A 150 -6.77 -12.99 9.94
CA LYS A 150 -6.13 -13.63 11.11
C LYS A 150 -6.97 -13.50 12.37
N ASP A 151 -7.70 -12.40 12.52
CA ASP A 151 -8.55 -12.16 13.69
C ASP A 151 -9.83 -13.00 13.61
N CYS A 152 -10.36 -13.20 12.38
CA CYS A 152 -11.43 -14.17 12.14
C CYS A 152 -11.01 -15.58 12.55
N ASP A 153 -9.86 -16.05 12.06
CA ASP A 153 -9.33 -17.40 12.41
C ASP A 153 -9.09 -17.57 13.92
N ASN A 154 -8.68 -16.50 14.61
CA ASN A 154 -8.50 -16.52 16.05
C ASN A 154 -9.83 -16.53 16.81
N ALA A 155 -10.82 -15.76 16.33
CA ALA A 155 -12.17 -15.77 16.89
C ALA A 155 -12.82 -17.16 16.78
N GLU A 156 -12.64 -17.83 15.65
CA GLU A 156 -13.15 -19.20 15.41
C GLU A 156 -12.57 -20.21 16.42
N LYS A 157 -11.28 -20.12 16.75
CA LYS A 157 -10.62 -20.99 17.74
C LYS A 157 -11.24 -20.91 19.13
N ILE A 158 -11.89 -19.80 19.46
CA ILE A 158 -12.60 -19.62 20.73
C ILE A 158 -14.11 -19.75 20.60
N GLY A 159 -14.58 -20.28 19.46
CA GLY A 159 -15.99 -20.59 19.23
C GLY A 159 -16.87 -19.40 18.81
N LEU A 160 -16.28 -18.27 18.45
CA LEU A 160 -16.97 -17.11 17.88
C LEU A 160 -16.99 -17.20 16.36
N THR A 161 -18.11 -16.82 15.75
CA THR A 161 -18.18 -16.66 14.32
C THR A 161 -17.79 -15.23 13.95
N ALA A 162 -16.75 -15.10 13.11
CA ALA A 162 -16.25 -13.80 12.70
C ALA A 162 -16.04 -13.73 11.19
N THR A 163 -16.15 -12.52 10.66
CA THR A 163 -15.92 -12.19 9.27
C THR A 163 -15.12 -10.90 9.11
N THR A 164 -14.53 -10.72 7.94
CA THR A 164 -13.88 -9.49 7.50
C THR A 164 -13.99 -9.35 5.99
N PHE A 165 -13.42 -8.29 5.43
CA PHE A 165 -13.46 -8.01 4.00
C PHE A 165 -12.06 -7.93 3.42
N CYS A 166 -11.89 -8.33 2.17
CA CYS A 166 -10.60 -8.24 1.48
C CYS A 166 -10.06 -6.79 1.50
N GLY A 167 -8.97 -6.60 2.24
CA GLY A 167 -8.36 -5.30 2.47
C GLY A 167 -8.83 -4.58 3.74
N GLY A 168 -9.55 -5.30 4.64
CA GLY A 168 -9.96 -4.83 5.95
C GLY A 168 -11.24 -3.98 5.97
N SER A 169 -11.61 -3.49 7.15
CA SER A 169 -12.83 -2.71 7.40
C SER A 169 -12.98 -1.48 6.50
N GLY A 170 -11.89 -0.82 6.15
CA GLY A 170 -11.88 0.34 5.24
C GLY A 170 -12.23 0.01 3.77
N LYS A 171 -12.46 -1.26 3.43
CA LYS A 171 -12.82 -1.73 2.08
C LYS A 171 -14.23 -2.29 1.99
N TRP A 172 -15.11 -1.86 2.90
CA TRP A 172 -16.53 -2.17 2.84
C TRP A 172 -17.14 -1.84 1.45
N ARG A 173 -18.09 -2.68 1.02
CA ARG A 173 -18.84 -2.51 -0.23
C ARG A 173 -20.32 -2.75 0.06
N ASP A 174 -21.17 -1.87 -0.46
CA ASP A 174 -22.61 -1.98 -0.20
C ASP A 174 -23.23 -3.27 -0.76
N GLU A 175 -22.57 -3.91 -1.74
CA GLU A 175 -22.97 -5.24 -2.24
C GLU A 175 -22.89 -6.36 -1.18
N TYR A 176 -22.20 -6.12 -0.05
CA TYR A 176 -22.15 -7.07 1.06
C TYR A 176 -23.41 -7.07 1.91
N LEU A 177 -24.21 -6.00 1.89
CA LEU A 177 -25.42 -5.86 2.71
C LEU A 177 -26.34 -7.08 2.61
N LYS A 178 -26.53 -7.65 1.42
CA LYS A 178 -27.36 -8.82 1.18
C LYS A 178 -27.05 -10.03 2.06
N TRP A 179 -25.85 -10.13 2.59
CA TRP A 179 -25.44 -11.23 3.49
C TRP A 179 -25.58 -10.89 4.97
N PHE A 180 -25.99 -9.65 5.31
CA PHE A 180 -26.17 -9.19 6.68
C PHE A 180 -27.63 -8.85 7.00
N GLU A 181 -28.56 -9.13 6.08
CA GLU A 181 -30.00 -8.97 6.35
C GLU A 181 -30.38 -9.83 7.56
N ASP A 182 -31.06 -9.24 8.54
CA ASP A 182 -31.47 -9.86 9.81
C ASP A 182 -30.32 -10.43 10.67
N ALA A 183 -29.08 -10.05 10.39
CA ALA A 183 -27.92 -10.51 11.16
C ALA A 183 -27.79 -9.75 12.49
N ASN A 184 -27.50 -10.50 13.57
CA ASN A 184 -27.04 -9.91 14.81
C ASN A 184 -25.53 -9.70 14.72
N VAL A 185 -25.09 -8.44 14.56
CA VAL A 185 -23.69 -8.09 14.25
C VAL A 185 -23.05 -7.30 15.36
N ALA A 186 -21.82 -7.68 15.74
CA ALA A 186 -20.92 -6.91 16.58
C ALA A 186 -19.71 -6.43 15.79
N CYS A 187 -19.53 -5.13 15.65
CA CYS A 187 -18.33 -4.54 15.05
C CYS A 187 -17.21 -4.44 16.09
N VAL A 188 -16.05 -5.06 15.82
CA VAL A 188 -14.89 -5.11 16.72
C VAL A 188 -13.71 -4.41 16.03
N PRO A 189 -13.49 -3.11 16.29
CA PRO A 189 -12.40 -2.35 15.71
C PRO A 189 -11.05 -2.68 16.34
N ASP A 190 -9.96 -2.49 15.58
CA ASP A 190 -8.63 -2.32 16.15
C ASP A 190 -8.58 -1.09 17.05
N ASN A 191 -7.70 -1.13 18.06
CA ASN A 191 -7.60 -0.04 19.04
C ASN A 191 -6.87 1.20 18.50
N ASP A 192 -7.20 1.61 17.28
CA ASP A 192 -6.72 2.84 16.67
C ASP A 192 -7.85 3.67 16.05
N HIS A 193 -7.53 4.87 15.58
CA HIS A 193 -8.52 5.79 15.02
C HIS A 193 -9.08 5.29 13.67
N ALA A 194 -8.25 4.66 12.85
CA ALA A 194 -8.64 4.19 11.52
C ALA A 194 -9.61 3.01 11.61
N GLY A 195 -9.31 2.03 12.48
CA GLY A 195 -10.16 0.88 12.74
C GLY A 195 -11.53 1.29 13.29
N ARG A 196 -11.56 2.16 14.30
CA ARG A 196 -12.83 2.69 14.84
C ARG A 196 -13.67 3.37 13.78
N LYS A 197 -13.08 4.28 12.99
CA LYS A 197 -13.78 4.96 11.90
C LYS A 197 -14.29 3.98 10.82
N GLY A 198 -13.51 2.97 10.47
CA GLY A 198 -13.90 1.93 9.50
C GLY A 198 -15.12 1.14 10.00
N MET A 199 -15.10 0.72 11.27
CA MET A 199 -16.20 -0.04 11.86
C MET A 199 -17.46 0.81 12.08
N ASP A 200 -17.34 2.09 12.42
CA ASP A 200 -18.48 3.02 12.49
C ASP A 200 -19.21 3.15 11.15
N ILE A 201 -18.46 3.21 10.04
CA ILE A 201 -19.04 3.24 8.69
C ILE A 201 -19.82 1.94 8.42
N ILE A 202 -19.22 0.78 8.72
CA ILE A 202 -19.88 -0.53 8.52
C ILE A 202 -21.15 -0.62 9.37
N ALA A 203 -21.05 -0.29 10.66
CA ALA A 203 -22.19 -0.32 11.56
C ALA A 203 -23.34 0.56 11.06
N SER A 204 -23.05 1.77 10.56
CA SER A 204 -24.07 2.68 10.02
C SER A 204 -24.74 2.19 8.73
N LYS A 205 -24.17 1.19 8.05
CA LYS A 205 -24.70 0.60 6.81
C LYS A 205 -25.56 -0.64 7.06
N ILE A 206 -25.28 -1.37 8.15
CA ILE A 206 -25.99 -2.63 8.49
C ILE A 206 -27.25 -2.37 9.31
N ILE A 207 -27.33 -1.23 10.04
CA ILE A 207 -28.53 -0.80 10.76
C ILE A 207 -29.58 -0.27 9.78
#